data_24b439fdb96127394950ef236c30a5e9
#
_entry.id   24b439fdb96127394950ef236c30a5e9
#
_cell.length_a   1.000
_cell.length_b   1.000
_cell.length_c   1.000
_cell.angle_alpha   90.00
_cell.angle_beta   90.00
_cell.angle_gamma   90.00
#
_symmetry.space_group_name_H-M   'P 1'
#
loop_
_entity.id
_entity.type
_entity.pdbx_description
1 polymer ?
#
loop_
_entity_poly.entity_id
_entity_poly.type
_entity_poly.pdbx_seq_one_letter_code
_entity_poly.pdbx_strand_id
1 'polypeptide(L)'
;MRRITLGRRAILSVALASALAPLAAPAQTTYPNKSVTLVIPFPPGGQTDAIGRLVGDRLSKRLGQPVIVENKPGVNGSLASDFVARAKPDGYTLVIGGPGTHAINQLVNPNVKYDTRKDFTHVAMLSRGPMLLLASPKLKANSVADVIAMAKAQPDSLNMALTGIGSSSHMTTELLKQSAGISFNNVPYKGDAPAMTDVIGGQADLLFVPATSAIPFVQGGKLRALAVTGEKRLSALPDVPTMPEAGQPRVVNYSWTSLAGPAGMPADIVQKLNQAAQAILAEPEFIARLATMSNEPTPGTPAQASSFVTVEVARWADVVKKGNIKVE
;
A
#
# COMPACT_ATOMS: atom_id res chain seq x y z
N MET A 1 -50.62 54.14 54.46
CA MET A 1 -49.76 53.89 53.22
C MET A 1 -48.33 53.72 53.64
N ARG A 2 -47.89 52.47 53.74
CA ARG A 2 -46.41 52.17 54.02
C ARG A 2 -45.77 51.73 52.72
N ARG A 3 -44.78 52.51 52.25
CA ARG A 3 -43.95 52.19 51.11
C ARG A 3 -42.82 51.26 51.55
N ILE A 4 -42.79 50.08 51.01
CA ILE A 4 -41.73 49.11 51.20
C ILE A 4 -40.56 49.43 50.16
N THR A 5 -39.44 49.98 50.65
CA THR A 5 -38.24 50.17 49.86
C THR A 5 -37.45 48.84 49.84
N LEU A 6 -37.56 48.04 48.78
CA LEU A 6 -36.65 46.90 48.54
C LEU A 6 -35.25 47.44 48.23
N GLY A 7 -34.31 47.07 49.08
CA GLY A 7 -32.95 47.60 49.04
C GLY A 7 -32.13 47.12 47.84
N ARG A 8 -31.43 48.05 47.23
CA ARG A 8 -30.42 47.91 46.15
C ARG A 8 -29.34 46.83 46.41
N ARG A 9 -29.25 46.32 47.63
CA ARG A 9 -28.28 45.30 48.05
C ARG A 9 -28.62 43.88 47.60
N ALA A 10 -29.88 43.54 47.35
CA ALA A 10 -30.30 42.22 46.91
C ALA A 10 -30.03 41.96 45.41
N ILE A 11 -29.95 43.03 44.62
CA ILE A 11 -29.71 42.89 43.14
C ILE A 11 -28.22 42.66 42.83
N LEU A 12 -27.31 43.22 43.66
CA LEU A 12 -25.86 43.01 43.49
C LEU A 12 -25.40 41.60 43.87
N SER A 13 -26.10 40.90 44.78
CA SER A 13 -25.68 39.54 45.19
C SER A 13 -26.06 38.47 44.19
N VAL A 14 -27.11 38.67 43.36
CA VAL A 14 -27.49 37.72 42.31
C VAL A 14 -26.60 37.84 41.07
N ALA A 15 -26.08 39.03 40.73
CA ALA A 15 -25.19 39.25 39.59
C ALA A 15 -23.81 38.64 39.80
N LEU A 16 -23.32 38.52 41.07
CA LEU A 16 -22.01 37.96 41.36
C LEU A 16 -21.99 36.42 41.40
N ALA A 17 -23.13 35.77 41.63
CA ALA A 17 -23.28 34.32 41.65
C ALA A 17 -23.29 33.70 40.22
N SER A 18 -23.63 34.48 39.18
CA SER A 18 -23.67 34.02 37.79
C SER A 18 -22.31 34.04 37.09
N ALA A 19 -21.30 34.67 37.68
CA ALA A 19 -19.96 34.77 37.10
C ALA A 19 -19.02 33.58 37.42
N LEU A 20 -19.48 32.64 38.25
CA LEU A 20 -18.70 31.47 38.68
C LEU A 20 -19.23 30.15 38.09
N ALA A 21 -19.99 30.20 36.97
CA ALA A 21 -20.26 28.97 36.23
C ALA A 21 -18.94 28.46 35.66
N PRO A 22 -18.44 27.27 36.03
CA PRO A 22 -17.28 26.73 35.40
C PRO A 22 -17.62 26.59 33.92
N LEU A 23 -16.86 27.28 33.04
CA LEU A 23 -16.81 26.96 31.63
C LEU A 23 -16.37 25.49 31.57
N ALA A 24 -17.34 24.57 31.41
CA ALA A 24 -17.03 23.19 31.10
C ALA A 24 -16.31 23.19 29.79
N ALA A 25 -14.97 23.24 29.85
CA ALA A 25 -14.13 23.00 28.72
C ALA A 25 -14.61 21.66 28.13
N PRO A 26 -14.93 21.56 26.82
CA PRO A 26 -15.28 20.30 26.24
C PRO A 26 -14.14 19.33 26.56
N ALA A 27 -14.47 18.26 27.28
CA ALA A 27 -13.50 17.20 27.56
C ALA A 27 -12.93 16.79 26.22
N GLN A 28 -11.66 17.11 25.96
CA GLN A 28 -10.99 16.61 24.79
C GLN A 28 -11.03 15.10 24.86
N THR A 29 -11.97 14.50 24.12
CA THR A 29 -12.09 13.06 24.03
C THR A 29 -10.78 12.56 23.45
N THR A 30 -9.99 11.90 24.30
CA THR A 30 -8.68 11.38 23.88
C THR A 30 -8.86 10.42 22.72
N TYR A 31 -8.32 10.76 21.55
CA TYR A 31 -8.27 9.86 20.40
C TYR A 31 -7.33 8.66 20.70
N PRO A 32 -7.70 7.41 20.29
CA PRO A 32 -9.03 6.98 19.93
C PRO A 32 -9.89 6.62 21.17
N ASN A 33 -11.18 6.90 21.12
CA ASN A 33 -12.14 6.52 22.16
C ASN A 33 -13.18 5.50 21.67
N LYS A 34 -13.04 5.04 20.42
CA LYS A 34 -13.86 4.01 19.78
C LYS A 34 -12.97 3.20 18.81
N SER A 35 -13.54 2.13 18.24
CA SER A 35 -12.84 1.33 17.25
C SER A 35 -12.41 2.12 16.02
N VAL A 36 -11.24 1.79 15.47
CA VAL A 36 -10.68 2.32 14.22
C VAL A 36 -10.89 1.30 13.11
N THR A 37 -11.39 1.70 11.95
CA THR A 37 -11.49 0.85 10.77
C THR A 37 -10.23 0.99 9.92
N LEU A 38 -9.58 -0.14 9.64
CA LEU A 38 -8.43 -0.24 8.75
C LEU A 38 -8.85 -0.94 7.45
N VAL A 39 -8.99 -0.17 6.39
CA VAL A 39 -9.45 -0.66 5.09
C VAL A 39 -8.30 -1.26 4.32
N ILE A 40 -8.49 -2.48 3.80
CA ILE A 40 -7.56 -3.16 2.90
C ILE A 40 -8.17 -3.22 1.49
N PRO A 41 -7.46 -2.68 0.48
CA PRO A 41 -8.02 -2.49 -0.87
C PRO A 41 -8.09 -3.74 -1.73
N PHE A 42 -7.67 -4.91 -1.21
CA PHE A 42 -7.58 -6.16 -1.96
C PHE A 42 -8.29 -7.31 -1.24
N PRO A 43 -8.60 -8.41 -1.96
CA PRO A 43 -9.12 -9.62 -1.33
C PRO A 43 -8.17 -10.17 -0.25
N PRO A 44 -8.67 -10.96 0.71
CA PRO A 44 -7.84 -11.65 1.69
C PRO A 44 -6.78 -12.56 1.05
N GLY A 45 -5.63 -12.71 1.73
CA GLY A 45 -4.57 -13.67 1.38
C GLY A 45 -3.40 -13.11 0.57
N GLY A 46 -3.48 -11.89 0.04
CA GLY A 46 -2.33 -11.22 -0.60
C GLY A 46 -1.40 -10.50 0.40
N GLN A 47 -0.27 -9.98 -0.11
CA GLN A 47 0.71 -9.26 0.71
C GLN A 47 0.08 -8.12 1.52
N THR A 48 -0.73 -7.28 0.89
CA THR A 48 -1.37 -6.12 1.54
C THR A 48 -2.30 -6.55 2.68
N ASP A 49 -3.04 -7.65 2.51
CA ASP A 49 -3.91 -8.19 3.55
C ASP A 49 -3.10 -8.74 4.73
N ALA A 50 -2.06 -9.54 4.44
CA ALA A 50 -1.21 -10.13 5.47
C ALA A 50 -0.52 -9.05 6.33
N ILE A 51 0.05 -8.02 5.70
CA ILE A 51 0.70 -6.91 6.40
C ILE A 51 -0.33 -6.03 7.10
N GLY A 52 -1.47 -5.74 6.47
CA GLY A 52 -2.53 -4.94 7.06
C GLY A 52 -3.11 -5.56 8.33
N ARG A 53 -3.32 -6.88 8.36
CA ARG A 53 -3.77 -7.60 9.57
C ARG A 53 -2.71 -7.60 10.66
N LEU A 54 -1.44 -7.81 10.29
CA LEU A 54 -0.33 -7.77 11.24
C LEU A 54 -0.18 -6.39 11.89
N VAL A 55 -0.32 -5.32 11.09
CA VAL A 55 -0.30 -3.92 11.57
C VAL A 55 -1.55 -3.62 12.41
N GLY A 56 -2.73 -4.04 11.95
CA GLY A 56 -4.00 -3.82 12.66
C GLY A 56 -4.03 -4.43 14.06
N ASP A 57 -3.54 -5.66 14.23
CA ASP A 57 -3.41 -6.31 15.54
C ASP A 57 -2.50 -5.50 16.48
N ARG A 58 -1.35 -5.05 15.98
CA ARG A 58 -0.39 -4.27 16.78
C ARG A 58 -0.89 -2.87 17.09
N LEU A 59 -1.53 -2.20 16.11
CA LEU A 59 -2.16 -0.89 16.34
C LEU A 59 -3.25 -0.98 17.40
N SER A 60 -4.08 -2.03 17.38
CA SER A 60 -5.12 -2.25 18.39
C SER A 60 -4.53 -2.26 19.81
N LYS A 61 -3.44 -3.00 20.02
CA LYS A 61 -2.75 -3.08 21.32
C LYS A 61 -2.15 -1.73 21.73
N ARG A 62 -1.55 -0.99 20.80
CA ARG A 62 -0.89 0.29 21.10
C ARG A 62 -1.85 1.45 21.29
N LEU A 63 -2.96 1.44 20.59
CA LEU A 63 -3.98 2.48 20.69
C LEU A 63 -4.97 2.24 21.85
N GLY A 64 -5.02 1.02 22.40
CA GLY A 64 -5.97 0.65 23.45
C GLY A 64 -7.42 0.58 22.99
N GLN A 65 -7.65 0.55 21.66
CA GLN A 65 -8.97 0.43 21.05
C GLN A 65 -8.91 -0.60 19.91
N PRO A 66 -10.01 -1.33 19.64
CA PRO A 66 -10.05 -2.28 18.54
C PRO A 66 -9.73 -1.63 17.19
N VAL A 67 -8.85 -2.25 16.40
CA VAL A 67 -8.64 -1.91 15.00
C VAL A 67 -9.28 -3.01 14.15
N ILE A 68 -10.39 -2.66 13.50
CA ILE A 68 -11.19 -3.58 12.70
C ILE A 68 -10.67 -3.54 11.26
N VAL A 69 -10.22 -4.70 10.76
CA VAL A 69 -9.71 -4.83 9.40
C VAL A 69 -10.83 -5.20 8.45
N GLU A 70 -11.08 -4.36 7.44
CA GLU A 70 -12.11 -4.57 6.43
C GLU A 70 -11.49 -4.64 5.02
N ASN A 71 -11.72 -5.74 4.30
CA ASN A 71 -11.35 -5.84 2.90
C ASN A 71 -12.43 -5.21 2.00
N LYS A 72 -12.06 -4.24 1.17
CA LYS A 72 -12.92 -3.59 0.17
C LYS A 72 -12.27 -3.70 -1.22
N PRO A 73 -12.30 -4.88 -1.87
CA PRO A 73 -11.69 -5.07 -3.17
C PRO A 73 -12.51 -4.39 -4.29
N GLY A 74 -11.85 -4.12 -5.39
CA GLY A 74 -12.48 -3.66 -6.64
C GLY A 74 -11.67 -2.59 -7.36
N VAL A 75 -11.69 -2.64 -8.67
CA VAL A 75 -11.00 -1.71 -9.60
C VAL A 75 -9.54 -1.48 -9.17
N ASN A 76 -8.78 -2.58 -9.04
CA ASN A 76 -7.39 -2.57 -8.55
C ASN A 76 -7.22 -1.80 -7.22
N GLY A 77 -8.21 -1.90 -6.31
CA GLY A 77 -8.19 -1.28 -4.98
C GLY A 77 -8.62 0.19 -4.94
N SER A 78 -8.96 0.81 -6.06
CA SER A 78 -9.36 2.22 -6.08
C SER A 78 -10.69 2.47 -5.37
N LEU A 79 -11.60 1.50 -5.29
CA LEU A 79 -12.85 1.64 -4.54
C LEU A 79 -12.60 1.86 -3.04
N ALA A 80 -11.67 1.13 -2.45
CA ALA A 80 -11.27 1.32 -1.05
C ALA A 80 -10.63 2.68 -0.82
N SER A 81 -9.72 3.09 -1.72
CA SER A 81 -9.06 4.38 -1.62
C SER A 81 -10.04 5.55 -1.75
N ASP A 82 -10.97 5.51 -2.72
CA ASP A 82 -12.01 6.51 -2.87
C ASP A 82 -12.93 6.57 -1.64
N PHE A 83 -13.31 5.41 -1.08
CA PHE A 83 -14.08 5.34 0.16
C PHE A 83 -13.39 6.05 1.32
N VAL A 84 -12.08 5.82 1.51
CA VAL A 84 -11.33 6.45 2.59
C VAL A 84 -11.05 7.92 2.31
N ALA A 85 -10.74 8.31 1.07
CA ALA A 85 -10.54 9.71 0.70
C ALA A 85 -11.76 10.61 1.05
N ARG A 86 -12.98 10.04 1.01
CA ARG A 86 -14.24 10.72 1.34
C ARG A 86 -14.69 10.54 2.80
N ALA A 87 -13.96 9.80 3.61
CA ALA A 87 -14.29 9.61 5.01
C ALA A 87 -14.03 10.90 5.82
N LYS A 88 -14.57 10.94 7.05
CA LYS A 88 -14.27 12.05 7.97
C LYS A 88 -12.79 12.03 8.36
N PRO A 89 -12.12 13.19 8.38
CA PRO A 89 -10.69 13.27 8.71
C PRO A 89 -10.44 13.21 10.24
N ASP A 90 -11.10 12.28 10.91
CA ASP A 90 -11.07 12.13 12.37
C ASP A 90 -10.17 10.97 12.86
N GLY A 91 -9.44 10.32 11.94
CA GLY A 91 -8.52 9.23 12.24
C GLY A 91 -9.18 7.86 12.46
N TYR A 92 -10.50 7.75 12.37
CA TYR A 92 -11.19 6.47 12.61
C TYR A 92 -11.40 5.61 11.35
N THR A 93 -11.08 6.14 10.18
CA THR A 93 -11.10 5.38 8.92
C THR A 93 -9.75 5.56 8.22
N LEU A 94 -8.99 4.48 8.17
CA LEU A 94 -7.64 4.46 7.61
C LEU A 94 -7.57 3.43 6.48
N VAL A 95 -6.56 3.53 5.62
CA VAL A 95 -6.31 2.60 4.52
C VAL A 95 -4.87 2.11 4.51
N ILE A 96 -4.69 0.85 4.16
CA ILE A 96 -3.37 0.35 3.74
C ILE A 96 -3.19 0.71 2.26
N GLY A 97 -2.31 1.66 1.99
CA GLY A 97 -1.92 2.03 0.64
C GLY A 97 -0.82 1.16 0.06
N GLY A 98 -0.67 1.20 -1.25
CA GLY A 98 0.38 0.51 -1.97
C GLY A 98 0.59 1.11 -3.37
N PRO A 99 1.54 0.58 -4.19
CA PRO A 99 1.86 1.17 -5.50
C PRO A 99 0.63 1.37 -6.40
N GLY A 100 -0.22 0.34 -6.53
CA GLY A 100 -1.43 0.43 -7.35
C GLY A 100 -2.35 1.54 -6.89
N THR A 101 -2.74 1.51 -5.61
CA THR A 101 -3.76 2.40 -5.05
C THR A 101 -3.28 3.83 -4.83
N HIS A 102 -2.01 4.01 -4.40
CA HIS A 102 -1.50 5.31 -3.96
C HIS A 102 -0.46 5.93 -4.90
N ALA A 103 -0.13 5.28 -6.05
CA ALA A 103 0.74 5.89 -7.04
C ALA A 103 0.24 5.71 -8.48
N ILE A 104 -0.23 4.52 -8.87
CA ILE A 104 -0.42 4.16 -10.28
C ILE A 104 -1.86 4.39 -10.77
N ASN A 105 -2.88 3.95 -10.04
CA ASN A 105 -4.28 3.97 -10.52
C ASN A 105 -4.74 5.32 -11.05
N GLN A 106 -4.40 6.41 -10.36
CA GLN A 106 -4.74 7.77 -10.76
C GLN A 106 -4.08 8.22 -12.07
N LEU A 107 -3.02 7.53 -12.51
CA LEU A 107 -2.28 7.84 -13.74
C LEU A 107 -2.85 7.09 -14.94
N VAL A 108 -3.42 5.91 -14.74
CA VAL A 108 -3.81 5.01 -15.82
C VAL A 108 -5.32 4.87 -15.98
N ASN A 109 -6.11 5.13 -14.93
CA ASN A 109 -7.56 4.95 -14.93
C ASN A 109 -8.29 6.28 -14.80
N PRO A 110 -8.95 6.79 -15.86
CA PRO A 110 -9.66 8.07 -15.82
C PRO A 110 -10.88 8.07 -14.88
N ASN A 111 -11.35 6.90 -14.46
CA ASN A 111 -12.45 6.77 -13.53
C ASN A 111 -12.03 6.90 -12.06
N VAL A 112 -10.75 6.91 -11.75
CA VAL A 112 -10.23 7.23 -10.41
C VAL A 112 -10.42 8.71 -10.13
N LYS A 113 -11.13 9.03 -9.03
CA LYS A 113 -11.55 10.39 -8.69
C LYS A 113 -10.75 11.01 -7.54
N TYR A 114 -9.68 10.37 -7.10
CA TYR A 114 -8.78 10.89 -6.06
C TYR A 114 -7.37 11.17 -6.62
N ASP A 115 -6.72 12.16 -6.02
CA ASP A 115 -5.27 12.41 -6.15
C ASP A 115 -4.61 12.08 -4.80
N THR A 116 -3.77 11.08 -4.78
CA THR A 116 -3.15 10.59 -3.52
C THR A 116 -2.28 11.63 -2.82
N ARG A 117 -1.84 12.67 -3.53
CA ARG A 117 -1.06 13.79 -2.98
C ARG A 117 -1.93 14.85 -2.30
N LYS A 118 -3.25 14.90 -2.61
CA LYS A 118 -4.18 15.94 -2.14
C LYS A 118 -5.27 15.40 -1.23
N ASP A 119 -5.77 14.20 -1.53
CA ASP A 119 -6.97 13.66 -0.90
C ASP A 119 -6.66 12.71 0.25
N PHE A 120 -5.35 12.55 0.57
CA PHE A 120 -4.89 11.72 1.69
C PHE A 120 -3.92 12.45 2.60
N THR A 121 -3.99 12.12 3.89
CA THR A 121 -2.97 12.37 4.89
C THR A 121 -2.16 11.09 5.05
N HIS A 122 -0.92 11.09 4.58
CA HIS A 122 0.00 9.96 4.74
C HIS A 122 0.53 9.93 6.17
N VAL A 123 0.33 8.81 6.86
CA VAL A 123 0.72 8.65 8.27
C VAL A 123 2.10 8.02 8.39
N ALA A 124 2.33 6.90 7.69
CA ALA A 124 3.59 6.16 7.75
C ALA A 124 3.78 5.30 6.50
N MET A 125 5.01 5.10 6.09
CA MET A 125 5.39 3.90 5.34
C MET A 125 5.47 2.74 6.33
N LEU A 126 5.10 1.54 5.90
CA LEU A 126 5.05 0.36 6.78
C LEU A 126 6.11 -0.67 6.40
N SER A 127 6.10 -1.08 5.15
CA SER A 127 7.06 -2.07 4.67
C SER A 127 7.27 -1.95 3.17
N ARG A 128 8.37 -2.55 2.71
CA ARG A 128 8.62 -2.82 1.29
C ARG A 128 9.22 -4.20 1.11
N GLY A 129 8.97 -4.81 -0.03
CA GLY A 129 9.57 -6.07 -0.43
C GLY A 129 9.71 -6.15 -1.95
N PRO A 130 10.71 -6.86 -2.48
CA PRO A 130 10.89 -6.97 -3.91
C PRO A 130 9.81 -7.86 -4.55
N MET A 131 9.74 -7.79 -5.86
CA MET A 131 8.96 -8.72 -6.67
C MET A 131 9.89 -9.79 -7.26
N LEU A 132 9.31 -10.90 -7.68
CA LEU A 132 9.97 -11.94 -8.46
C LEU A 132 9.45 -11.92 -9.89
N LEU A 133 10.35 -12.06 -10.86
CA LEU A 133 9.98 -12.52 -12.20
C LEU A 133 9.90 -14.04 -12.16
N LEU A 134 8.70 -14.56 -12.34
CA LEU A 134 8.40 -15.98 -12.38
C LEU A 134 8.22 -16.45 -13.81
N ALA A 135 8.63 -17.68 -14.06
CA ALA A 135 8.39 -18.40 -15.30
C ALA A 135 7.56 -19.67 -15.04
N SER A 136 6.68 -19.97 -15.99
CA SER A 136 5.99 -21.26 -16.07
C SER A 136 7.00 -22.41 -16.13
N PRO A 137 6.71 -23.56 -15.48
CA PRO A 137 7.52 -24.77 -15.65
C PRO A 137 7.61 -25.24 -17.12
N LYS A 138 6.62 -24.90 -17.96
CA LYS A 138 6.56 -25.25 -19.38
C LYS A 138 7.40 -24.35 -20.27
N LEU A 139 7.75 -23.13 -19.81
CA LEU A 139 8.56 -22.21 -20.58
C LEU A 139 10.03 -22.67 -20.59
N LYS A 140 10.67 -22.70 -21.76
CA LYS A 140 12.06 -23.14 -21.92
C LYS A 140 13.10 -22.04 -21.60
N ALA A 141 12.71 -20.97 -20.90
CA ALA A 141 13.61 -19.92 -20.45
C ALA A 141 14.10 -20.21 -19.01
N ASN A 142 15.40 -20.17 -18.78
CA ASN A 142 16.02 -20.37 -17.45
C ASN A 142 16.64 -19.11 -16.87
N SER A 143 16.65 -18.03 -17.64
CA SER A 143 17.22 -16.73 -17.27
C SER A 143 16.42 -15.58 -17.86
N VAL A 144 16.64 -14.37 -17.34
CA VAL A 144 16.11 -13.13 -17.95
C VAL A 144 16.64 -12.95 -19.36
N ALA A 145 17.88 -13.33 -19.62
CA ALA A 145 18.49 -13.26 -20.96
C ALA A 145 17.75 -14.15 -21.97
N ASP A 146 17.35 -15.36 -21.57
CA ASP A 146 16.55 -16.26 -22.43
C ASP A 146 15.20 -15.64 -22.77
N VAL A 147 14.50 -15.08 -21.76
CA VAL A 147 13.21 -14.38 -21.95
C VAL A 147 13.36 -13.24 -22.95
N ILE A 148 14.41 -12.42 -22.81
CA ILE A 148 14.67 -11.30 -23.72
C ILE A 148 14.98 -11.80 -25.13
N ALA A 149 15.80 -12.85 -25.26
CA ALA A 149 16.11 -13.45 -26.56
C ALA A 149 14.86 -13.98 -27.27
N MET A 150 14.01 -14.72 -26.54
CA MET A 150 12.73 -15.24 -27.08
C MET A 150 11.80 -14.09 -27.51
N ALA A 151 11.61 -13.08 -26.67
CA ALA A 151 10.74 -11.94 -26.98
C ALA A 151 11.27 -11.08 -28.15
N LYS A 152 12.60 -11.00 -28.34
CA LYS A 152 13.20 -10.34 -29.52
C LYS A 152 13.04 -11.16 -30.80
N ALA A 153 13.15 -12.49 -30.70
CA ALA A 153 13.02 -13.37 -31.86
C ALA A 153 11.56 -13.40 -32.36
N GLN A 154 10.61 -13.37 -31.44
CA GLN A 154 9.17 -13.39 -31.75
C GLN A 154 8.43 -12.41 -30.83
N PRO A 155 8.28 -11.13 -31.24
CA PRO A 155 7.53 -10.15 -30.47
C PRO A 155 6.11 -10.62 -30.15
N ASP A 156 5.62 -10.31 -28.96
CA ASP A 156 4.29 -10.64 -28.41
C ASP A 156 3.96 -12.16 -28.34
N SER A 157 4.94 -13.04 -28.57
CA SER A 157 4.74 -14.50 -28.46
C SER A 157 4.65 -15.02 -27.04
N LEU A 158 5.22 -14.30 -26.06
CA LEU A 158 5.19 -14.66 -24.64
C LEU A 158 4.01 -14.00 -23.93
N ASN A 159 3.22 -14.81 -23.23
CA ASN A 159 2.11 -14.35 -22.41
C ASN A 159 2.59 -13.89 -21.04
N MET A 160 2.55 -12.59 -20.80
CA MET A 160 2.89 -12.00 -19.50
C MET A 160 1.61 -11.82 -18.67
N ALA A 161 1.46 -12.61 -17.61
CA ALA A 161 0.37 -12.44 -16.67
C ALA A 161 0.55 -11.14 -15.88
N LEU A 162 -0.52 -10.37 -15.75
CA LEU A 162 -0.58 -9.15 -14.96
C LEU A 162 -1.57 -9.35 -13.81
N THR A 163 -1.22 -8.99 -12.59
CA THR A 163 -2.14 -9.11 -11.44
C THR A 163 -3.26 -8.08 -11.45
N GLY A 164 -3.33 -7.30 -12.50
CA GLY A 164 -4.33 -6.27 -12.80
C GLY A 164 -3.71 -5.18 -13.68
N ILE A 165 -4.52 -4.56 -14.52
CA ILE A 165 -4.07 -3.38 -15.29
C ILE A 165 -3.84 -2.22 -14.31
N GLY A 166 -2.69 -1.54 -14.42
CA GLY A 166 -2.29 -0.49 -13.47
C GLY A 166 -1.78 -1.03 -12.12
N SER A 167 -1.54 -2.34 -12.00
CA SER A 167 -0.89 -2.93 -10.84
C SER A 167 0.63 -2.73 -10.85
N SER A 168 1.29 -3.00 -9.72
CA SER A 168 2.75 -3.06 -9.64
C SER A 168 3.33 -4.10 -10.59
N SER A 169 2.65 -5.23 -10.79
CA SER A 169 3.00 -6.27 -11.78
C SER A 169 3.05 -5.70 -13.20
N HIS A 170 1.99 -4.99 -13.61
CA HIS A 170 1.93 -4.35 -14.92
C HIS A 170 3.05 -3.33 -15.10
N MET A 171 3.24 -2.42 -14.14
CA MET A 171 4.28 -1.40 -14.25
C MET A 171 5.70 -1.98 -14.27
N THR A 172 5.95 -3.06 -13.53
CA THR A 172 7.26 -3.74 -13.57
C THR A 172 7.48 -4.44 -14.92
N THR A 173 6.42 -5.00 -15.50
CA THR A 173 6.45 -5.52 -16.88
C THR A 173 6.82 -4.44 -17.88
N GLU A 174 6.21 -3.27 -17.77
CA GLU A 174 6.50 -2.15 -18.67
C GLU A 174 7.93 -1.61 -18.48
N LEU A 175 8.45 -1.60 -17.24
CA LEU A 175 9.88 -1.30 -17.01
C LEU A 175 10.79 -2.28 -17.75
N LEU A 176 10.50 -3.58 -17.71
CA LEU A 176 11.28 -4.59 -18.43
C LEU A 176 11.17 -4.40 -19.96
N LYS A 177 9.94 -4.19 -20.46
CA LYS A 177 9.72 -3.91 -21.90
C LYS A 177 10.54 -2.72 -22.37
N GLN A 178 10.48 -1.60 -21.65
CA GLN A 178 11.21 -0.37 -21.97
C GLN A 178 12.72 -0.52 -21.81
N SER A 179 13.19 -1.28 -20.79
CA SER A 179 14.60 -1.48 -20.52
C SER A 179 15.28 -2.37 -21.57
N ALA A 180 14.58 -3.43 -22.01
CA ALA A 180 15.14 -4.44 -22.93
C ALA A 180 14.76 -4.22 -24.41
N GLY A 181 13.83 -3.29 -24.70
CA GLY A 181 13.31 -3.08 -26.05
C GLY A 181 12.55 -4.28 -26.59
N ILE A 182 11.63 -4.84 -25.78
CA ILE A 182 10.84 -6.05 -26.10
C ILE A 182 9.35 -5.82 -25.88
N SER A 183 8.52 -6.73 -26.36
CA SER A 183 7.07 -6.73 -26.11
C SER A 183 6.58 -8.09 -25.63
N PHE A 184 5.44 -8.08 -24.96
CA PHE A 184 4.73 -9.24 -24.45
C PHE A 184 3.23 -9.14 -24.76
N ASN A 185 2.57 -10.26 -24.95
CA ASN A 185 1.11 -10.33 -24.88
C ASN A 185 0.67 -10.23 -23.40
N ASN A 186 0.13 -9.10 -23.02
CA ASN A 186 -0.28 -8.83 -21.64
C ASN A 186 -1.64 -9.50 -21.36
N VAL A 187 -1.69 -10.40 -20.36
CA VAL A 187 -2.91 -11.13 -19.94
C VAL A 187 -3.31 -10.66 -18.54
N PRO A 188 -4.38 -9.86 -18.39
CA PRO A 188 -4.79 -9.34 -17.09
C PRO A 188 -5.61 -10.34 -16.27
N TYR A 189 -5.30 -10.41 -14.96
CA TYR A 189 -5.99 -11.23 -13.95
C TYR A 189 -6.54 -10.35 -12.81
N LYS A 190 -7.40 -10.94 -11.98
CA LYS A 190 -8.00 -10.27 -10.80
C LYS A 190 -7.19 -10.56 -9.54
N GLY A 191 -5.86 -10.29 -9.56
CA GLY A 191 -4.96 -10.46 -8.42
C GLY A 191 -3.91 -11.54 -8.62
N ASP A 192 -3.07 -11.75 -7.59
CA ASP A 192 -1.90 -12.63 -7.63
C ASP A 192 -2.28 -14.10 -7.79
N ALA A 193 -3.26 -14.59 -7.03
CA ALA A 193 -3.59 -16.01 -6.98
C ALA A 193 -4.05 -16.59 -8.32
N PRO A 194 -5.03 -16.03 -9.06
CA PRO A 194 -5.41 -16.54 -10.37
C PRO A 194 -4.27 -16.41 -11.40
N ALA A 195 -3.47 -15.34 -11.37
CA ALA A 195 -2.32 -15.18 -12.24
C ALA A 195 -1.28 -16.30 -12.02
N MET A 196 -0.92 -16.56 -10.75
CA MET A 196 0.01 -17.65 -10.41
C MET A 196 -0.54 -19.03 -10.82
N THR A 197 -1.83 -19.28 -10.63
CA THR A 197 -2.45 -20.56 -11.04
C THR A 197 -2.26 -20.81 -12.52
N ASP A 198 -2.50 -19.83 -13.36
CA ASP A 198 -2.38 -19.95 -14.80
C ASP A 198 -0.92 -20.06 -15.27
N VAL A 199 0.01 -19.39 -14.60
CA VAL A 199 1.45 -19.57 -14.87
C VAL A 199 1.92 -20.96 -14.46
N ILE A 200 1.47 -21.51 -13.33
CA ILE A 200 1.74 -22.90 -12.92
C ILE A 200 1.18 -23.86 -13.97
N GLY A 201 -0.05 -23.63 -14.42
CA GLY A 201 -0.73 -24.42 -15.44
C GLY A 201 -0.12 -24.28 -16.86
N GLY A 202 0.70 -23.26 -17.10
CA GLY A 202 1.29 -22.94 -18.40
C GLY A 202 0.30 -22.33 -19.39
N GLN A 203 -0.74 -21.65 -18.89
CA GLN A 203 -1.65 -20.82 -19.69
C GLN A 203 -1.05 -19.42 -19.91
N ALA A 204 -0.20 -18.98 -18.99
CA ALA A 204 0.67 -17.82 -19.15
C ALA A 204 2.12 -18.23 -18.91
N ASP A 205 3.06 -17.50 -19.50
CA ASP A 205 4.48 -17.85 -19.52
C ASP A 205 5.26 -17.21 -18.37
N LEU A 206 4.93 -15.96 -18.05
CA LEU A 206 5.70 -15.10 -17.15
C LEU A 206 4.77 -14.32 -16.22
N LEU A 207 5.28 -13.91 -15.05
CA LEU A 207 4.56 -13.09 -14.09
C LEU A 207 5.54 -12.32 -13.21
N PHE A 208 5.32 -11.02 -13.02
CA PHE A 208 5.86 -10.31 -11.87
C PHE A 208 4.86 -10.31 -10.70
N VAL A 209 5.31 -10.74 -9.52
CA VAL A 209 4.47 -10.79 -8.32
C VAL A 209 5.31 -10.53 -7.07
N PRO A 210 4.75 -9.97 -5.96
CA PRO A 210 5.49 -9.81 -4.72
C PRO A 210 6.11 -11.14 -4.25
N ALA A 211 7.36 -11.08 -3.79
CA ALA A 211 8.09 -12.27 -3.32
C ALA A 211 7.32 -13.01 -2.21
N THR A 212 6.61 -12.28 -1.34
CA THR A 212 5.72 -12.83 -0.30
C THR A 212 4.74 -13.87 -0.83
N SER A 213 4.11 -13.58 -1.99
CA SER A 213 3.11 -14.47 -2.60
C SER A 213 3.76 -15.64 -3.32
N ALA A 214 4.98 -15.49 -3.82
CA ALA A 214 5.62 -16.41 -4.76
C ALA A 214 6.54 -17.46 -4.13
N ILE A 215 7.26 -17.11 -3.05
CA ILE A 215 8.29 -17.96 -2.45
C ILE A 215 7.82 -19.39 -2.16
N PRO A 216 6.64 -19.63 -1.55
CA PRO A 216 6.19 -21.00 -1.28
C PRO A 216 6.07 -21.86 -2.54
N PHE A 217 5.69 -21.27 -3.68
CA PHE A 217 5.54 -21.98 -4.95
C PHE A 217 6.88 -22.21 -5.63
N VAL A 218 7.84 -21.30 -5.47
CA VAL A 218 9.21 -21.46 -5.98
C VAL A 218 9.94 -22.54 -5.20
N GLN A 219 9.89 -22.49 -3.86
CA GLN A 219 10.49 -23.50 -2.97
C GLN A 219 9.85 -24.88 -3.14
N GLY A 220 8.55 -24.91 -3.44
CA GLY A 220 7.83 -26.14 -3.76
C GLY A 220 8.02 -26.63 -5.22
N GLY A 221 8.89 -26.00 -6.02
CA GLY A 221 9.21 -26.41 -7.39
C GLY A 221 8.04 -26.22 -8.40
N LYS A 222 6.98 -25.50 -8.00
CA LYS A 222 5.80 -25.27 -8.87
C LYS A 222 5.99 -24.10 -9.84
N LEU A 223 6.87 -23.18 -9.52
CA LEU A 223 7.25 -22.02 -10.34
C LEU A 223 8.76 -21.84 -10.34
N ARG A 224 9.30 -21.31 -11.40
CA ARG A 224 10.71 -20.96 -11.51
C ARG A 224 10.87 -19.45 -11.31
N ALA A 225 11.69 -19.02 -10.36
CA ALA A 225 12.09 -17.63 -10.22
C ALA A 225 13.28 -17.34 -11.12
N LEU A 226 13.18 -16.35 -12.01
CA LEU A 226 14.23 -15.95 -12.94
C LEU A 226 15.04 -14.77 -12.41
N ALA A 227 14.42 -13.84 -11.67
CA ALA A 227 15.10 -12.71 -11.06
C ALA A 227 14.27 -12.08 -9.94
N VAL A 228 14.99 -11.35 -9.05
CA VAL A 228 14.44 -10.48 -8.00
C VAL A 228 14.52 -9.03 -8.45
N THR A 229 13.46 -8.24 -8.28
CA THR A 229 13.45 -6.81 -8.65
C THR A 229 14.14 -5.90 -7.62
N GLY A 230 14.56 -6.44 -6.48
CA GLY A 230 15.33 -5.70 -5.48
C GLY A 230 16.79 -5.49 -5.87
N GLU A 231 17.45 -4.60 -5.15
CA GLU A 231 18.89 -4.33 -5.31
C GLU A 231 19.78 -5.47 -4.75
N LYS A 232 19.20 -6.34 -3.93
CA LYS A 232 19.88 -7.50 -3.31
C LYS A 232 19.07 -8.75 -3.55
N ARG A 233 19.78 -9.89 -3.61
CA ARG A 233 19.16 -11.22 -3.64
C ARG A 233 18.40 -11.47 -2.36
N LEU A 234 17.37 -12.31 -2.41
CA LEU A 234 16.62 -12.73 -1.24
C LEU A 234 17.36 -13.87 -0.52
N SER A 235 17.44 -13.78 0.80
CA SER A 235 17.99 -14.88 1.62
C SER A 235 17.20 -16.20 1.47
N ALA A 236 15.90 -16.11 1.20
CA ALA A 236 15.06 -17.27 0.93
C ALA A 236 15.30 -17.92 -0.45
N LEU A 237 15.95 -17.22 -1.38
CA LEU A 237 16.24 -17.64 -2.76
C LEU A 237 17.64 -17.14 -3.18
N PRO A 238 18.73 -17.60 -2.54
CA PRO A 238 20.06 -17.03 -2.72
C PRO A 238 20.63 -17.23 -4.14
N ASP A 239 20.16 -18.24 -4.86
CA ASP A 239 20.61 -18.55 -6.22
C ASP A 239 19.88 -17.72 -7.29
N VAL A 240 18.79 -17.04 -6.95
CA VAL A 240 18.03 -16.21 -7.87
C VAL A 240 18.71 -14.83 -7.99
N PRO A 241 19.20 -14.44 -9.18
CA PRO A 241 19.87 -13.15 -9.36
C PRO A 241 18.89 -11.98 -9.22
N THR A 242 19.43 -10.80 -8.96
CA THR A 242 18.65 -9.55 -9.09
C THR A 242 18.50 -9.15 -10.56
N MET A 243 17.51 -8.30 -10.87
CA MET A 243 17.37 -7.74 -12.22
C MET A 243 18.63 -6.97 -12.68
N PRO A 244 19.30 -6.16 -11.82
CA PRO A 244 20.60 -5.59 -12.15
C PRO A 244 21.67 -6.63 -12.51
N GLU A 245 21.82 -7.71 -11.72
CA GLU A 245 22.76 -8.79 -12.01
C GLU A 245 22.42 -9.52 -13.32
N ALA A 246 21.14 -9.57 -13.68
CA ALA A 246 20.64 -10.12 -14.94
C ALA A 246 20.69 -9.13 -16.12
N GLY A 247 21.44 -8.02 -16.00
CA GLY A 247 21.64 -7.05 -17.07
C GLY A 247 20.50 -6.05 -17.26
N GLN A 248 19.56 -5.94 -16.29
CA GLN A 248 18.44 -5.04 -16.35
C GLN A 248 18.42 -4.04 -15.16
N PRO A 249 19.41 -3.14 -15.06
CA PRO A 249 19.58 -2.27 -13.89
C PRO A 249 18.44 -1.24 -13.71
N ARG A 250 17.64 -1.00 -14.76
CA ARG A 250 16.47 -0.11 -14.67
C ARG A 250 15.21 -0.78 -14.10
N VAL A 251 15.22 -2.11 -13.98
CA VAL A 251 14.04 -2.88 -13.50
C VAL A 251 14.15 -3.14 -12.00
N VAL A 252 14.43 -2.08 -11.24
CA VAL A 252 14.39 -2.12 -9.78
C VAL A 252 13.02 -1.63 -9.33
N ASN A 253 12.28 -2.48 -8.63
CA ASN A 253 10.96 -2.15 -8.09
C ASN A 253 10.68 -2.91 -6.80
N TYR A 254 9.97 -2.23 -5.90
CA TYR A 254 9.49 -2.80 -4.64
C TYR A 254 7.96 -2.67 -4.57
N SER A 255 7.32 -3.73 -4.12
CA SER A 255 5.97 -3.61 -3.58
C SER A 255 6.08 -3.01 -2.18
N TRP A 256 5.29 -1.99 -1.88
CA TRP A 256 5.33 -1.32 -0.59
C TRP A 256 3.94 -1.18 0.00
N THR A 257 3.88 -0.98 1.29
CA THR A 257 2.64 -0.68 2.02
C THR A 257 2.81 0.59 2.86
N SER A 258 1.74 1.36 2.97
CA SER A 258 1.68 2.58 3.77
C SER A 258 0.38 2.63 4.57
N LEU A 259 0.36 3.46 5.60
CA LEU A 259 -0.83 3.82 6.36
C LEU A 259 -1.22 5.25 5.99
N ALA A 260 -2.46 5.44 5.58
CA ALA A 260 -2.99 6.75 5.25
C ALA A 260 -4.44 6.89 5.73
N GLY A 261 -4.90 8.11 5.87
CA GLY A 261 -6.30 8.46 6.10
C GLY A 261 -6.74 9.58 5.16
N PRO A 262 -7.97 10.08 5.26
CA PRO A 262 -8.47 11.17 4.41
C PRO A 262 -7.67 12.46 4.65
N ALA A 263 -7.65 13.33 3.66
CA ALA A 263 -6.97 14.62 3.77
C ALA A 263 -7.51 15.46 4.92
N GLY A 264 -6.64 16.25 5.56
CA GLY A 264 -7.04 17.17 6.63
C GLY A 264 -7.19 16.53 8.00
N MET A 265 -6.63 15.36 8.25
CA MET A 265 -6.59 14.79 9.61
C MET A 265 -5.82 15.72 10.57
N PRO A 266 -6.31 15.89 11.83
CA PRO A 266 -5.62 16.69 12.85
C PRO A 266 -4.19 16.20 13.08
N ALA A 267 -3.26 17.15 13.26
CA ALA A 267 -1.83 16.85 13.35
C ALA A 267 -1.47 15.97 14.56
N ASP A 268 -2.15 16.14 15.67
CA ASP A 268 -2.00 15.33 16.89
C ASP A 268 -2.42 13.87 16.68
N ILE A 269 -3.50 13.64 15.93
CA ILE A 269 -3.95 12.29 15.53
C ILE A 269 -2.93 11.65 14.59
N VAL A 270 -2.47 12.38 13.57
CA VAL A 270 -1.44 11.90 12.64
C VAL A 270 -0.17 11.52 13.39
N GLN A 271 0.28 12.38 14.31
CA GLN A 271 1.48 12.12 15.10
C GLN A 271 1.30 10.89 16.01
N LYS A 272 0.16 10.73 16.67
CA LYS A 272 -0.13 9.57 17.51
C LYS A 272 -0.15 8.27 16.71
N LEU A 273 -0.79 8.25 15.55
CA LEU A 273 -0.80 7.10 14.65
C LEU A 273 0.59 6.79 14.11
N ASN A 274 1.37 7.81 13.73
CA ASN A 274 2.75 7.61 13.28
C ASN A 274 3.62 7.03 14.40
N GLN A 275 3.58 7.59 15.61
CA GLN A 275 4.33 7.06 16.76
C GLN A 275 3.98 5.60 17.04
N ALA A 276 2.68 5.23 16.98
CA ALA A 276 2.26 3.84 17.13
C ALA A 276 2.83 2.96 16.01
N ALA A 277 2.78 3.42 14.76
CA ALA A 277 3.36 2.71 13.62
C ALA A 277 4.88 2.54 13.76
N GLN A 278 5.63 3.61 14.09
CA GLN A 278 7.08 3.53 14.28
C GLN A 278 7.47 2.54 15.38
N ALA A 279 6.73 2.54 16.49
CA ALA A 279 6.96 1.60 17.57
C ALA A 279 6.70 0.14 17.18
N ILE A 280 5.72 -0.11 16.29
CA ILE A 280 5.46 -1.45 15.70
C ILE A 280 6.62 -1.86 14.79
N LEU A 281 7.07 -0.96 13.93
CA LEU A 281 8.16 -1.22 12.98
C LEU A 281 9.51 -1.49 13.66
N ALA A 282 9.66 -1.10 14.92
CA ALA A 282 10.85 -1.37 15.73
C ALA A 282 10.75 -2.68 16.54
N GLU A 283 9.60 -3.35 16.57
CA GLU A 283 9.44 -4.60 17.32
C GLU A 283 10.22 -5.75 16.65
N PRO A 284 11.13 -6.45 17.38
CA PRO A 284 11.88 -7.58 16.81
C PRO A 284 10.99 -8.66 16.19
N GLU A 285 9.87 -8.99 16.85
CA GLU A 285 8.91 -9.97 16.33
C GLU A 285 8.22 -9.51 15.04
N PHE A 286 7.91 -8.20 14.93
CA PHE A 286 7.32 -7.64 13.72
C PHE A 286 8.32 -7.69 12.56
N ILE A 287 9.58 -7.29 12.80
CA ILE A 287 10.68 -7.35 11.84
C ILE A 287 10.90 -8.78 11.37
N ALA A 288 10.98 -9.73 12.31
CA ALA A 288 11.13 -11.16 11.99
C ALA A 288 9.96 -11.67 11.14
N ARG A 289 8.73 -11.25 11.45
CA ARG A 289 7.55 -11.64 10.67
C ARG A 289 7.56 -11.03 9.27
N LEU A 290 7.97 -9.77 9.10
CA LEU A 290 8.17 -9.17 7.78
C LEU A 290 9.24 -9.91 6.98
N ALA A 291 10.36 -10.28 7.62
CA ALA A 291 11.43 -11.02 6.95
C ALA A 291 10.96 -12.37 6.40
N THR A 292 10.07 -13.10 7.12
CA THR A 292 9.47 -14.34 6.59
C THR A 292 8.60 -14.10 5.35
N MET A 293 8.17 -12.86 5.13
CA MET A 293 7.42 -12.41 3.95
C MET A 293 8.33 -11.76 2.90
N SER A 294 9.66 -11.82 3.06
CA SER A 294 10.63 -11.10 2.23
C SER A 294 10.36 -9.61 2.15
N ASN A 295 9.88 -9.03 3.23
CA ASN A 295 9.66 -7.60 3.41
C ASN A 295 10.58 -7.05 4.50
N GLU A 296 10.89 -5.78 4.38
CA GLU A 296 11.62 -5.02 5.39
C GLU A 296 10.77 -3.84 5.89
N PRO A 297 10.90 -3.42 7.16
CA PRO A 297 10.21 -2.24 7.66
C PRO A 297 10.76 -0.98 7.00
N THR A 298 9.89 0.01 6.82
CA THR A 298 10.24 1.32 6.26
C THR A 298 9.87 2.43 7.26
N PRO A 299 10.64 2.59 8.36
CA PRO A 299 10.37 3.61 9.36
C PRO A 299 10.54 5.02 8.77
N GLY A 300 9.78 5.98 9.32
CA GLY A 300 9.87 7.36 8.89
C GLY A 300 8.73 8.25 9.38
N THR A 301 8.88 9.55 9.18
CA THR A 301 7.89 10.56 9.54
C THR A 301 6.73 10.60 8.52
N PRO A 302 5.58 11.24 8.88
CA PRO A 302 4.50 11.49 7.93
C PRO A 302 4.94 12.29 6.70
N ALA A 303 5.85 13.26 6.89
CA ALA A 303 6.40 14.04 5.78
C ALA A 303 7.23 13.18 4.82
N GLN A 304 8.03 12.23 5.34
CA GLN A 304 8.77 11.29 4.51
C GLN A 304 7.83 10.34 3.75
N ALA A 305 6.75 9.86 4.37
CA ALA A 305 5.74 9.05 3.72
C ALA A 305 5.05 9.80 2.56
N SER A 306 4.66 11.06 2.78
CA SER A 306 4.08 11.93 1.76
C SER A 306 5.05 12.20 0.60
N SER A 307 6.31 12.50 0.92
CA SER A 307 7.37 12.71 -0.08
C SER A 307 7.60 11.43 -0.91
N PHE A 308 7.67 10.27 -0.28
CA PHE A 308 7.84 8.99 -0.95
C PHE A 308 6.72 8.73 -1.97
N VAL A 309 5.44 8.90 -1.56
CA VAL A 309 4.30 8.73 -2.46
C VAL A 309 4.36 9.71 -3.64
N THR A 310 4.75 10.96 -3.39
CA THR A 310 4.90 11.97 -4.44
C THR A 310 5.96 11.56 -5.47
N VAL A 311 7.10 11.06 -5.01
CA VAL A 311 8.19 10.56 -5.88
C VAL A 311 7.73 9.33 -6.67
N GLU A 312 7.03 8.40 -6.05
CA GLU A 312 6.49 7.21 -6.73
C GLU A 312 5.45 7.59 -7.79
N VAL A 313 4.56 8.53 -7.53
CA VAL A 313 3.62 9.06 -8.54
C VAL A 313 4.37 9.63 -9.75
N ALA A 314 5.40 10.43 -9.52
CA ALA A 314 6.19 11.03 -10.59
C ALA A 314 6.96 9.96 -11.41
N ARG A 315 7.56 8.98 -10.71
CA ARG A 315 8.27 7.86 -11.33
C ARG A 315 7.36 7.06 -12.26
N TRP A 316 6.19 6.68 -11.78
CA TRP A 316 5.24 5.89 -12.57
C TRP A 316 4.59 6.69 -13.69
N ALA A 317 4.41 8.01 -13.53
CA ALA A 317 3.92 8.87 -14.60
C ALA A 317 4.85 8.85 -15.83
N ASP A 318 6.18 8.80 -15.64
CA ASP A 318 7.14 8.67 -16.74
C ASP A 318 6.99 7.31 -17.45
N VAL A 319 6.86 6.21 -16.70
CA VAL A 319 6.65 4.86 -17.27
C VAL A 319 5.34 4.78 -18.06
N VAL A 320 4.24 5.30 -17.49
CA VAL A 320 2.91 5.34 -18.11
C VAL A 320 2.94 6.13 -19.41
N LYS A 321 3.58 7.31 -19.40
CA LYS A 321 3.72 8.16 -20.59
C LYS A 321 4.50 7.47 -21.70
N LYS A 322 5.66 6.85 -21.37
CA LYS A 322 6.50 6.13 -22.34
C LYS A 322 5.85 4.89 -22.91
N GLY A 323 5.09 4.17 -22.09
CA GLY A 323 4.37 2.96 -22.49
C GLY A 323 2.99 3.23 -23.12
N ASN A 324 2.54 4.50 -23.18
CA ASN A 324 1.18 4.88 -23.59
C ASN A 324 0.09 4.05 -22.88
N ILE A 325 0.28 3.80 -21.56
CA ILE A 325 -0.55 2.89 -20.80
C ILE A 325 -1.85 3.58 -20.40
N LYS A 326 -2.98 2.98 -20.76
CA LYS A 326 -4.33 3.43 -20.37
C LYS A 326 -5.16 2.21 -19.96
N VAL A 327 -6.02 2.40 -18.98
CA VAL A 327 -7.10 1.47 -18.66
C VAL A 327 -8.33 1.91 -19.46
N GLU A 328 -8.83 1.04 -20.31
CA GLU A 328 -10.09 1.27 -21.04
C GLU A 328 -11.31 1.11 -20.12
#